data_16d348a00f65927c268a88f9748389aa
#
_entry.id   16d348a00f65927c268a88f9748389aa
#
_cell.length_a   1.000
_cell.length_b   1.000
_cell.length_c   1.000
_cell.angle_alpha   90.00
_cell.angle_beta   90.00
_cell.angle_gamma   90.00
#
_symmetry.space_group_name_H-M   'P 1'
#
loop_
_entity.id
_entity.type
_entity.pdbx_description
1 polymer ?
#
loop_
_entity_poly.entity_id
_entity_poly.type
_entity_poly.pdbx_seq_one_letter_code
_entity_poly.pdbx_strand_id
1 'polypeptide(L)'
;MIKKLFTLFICTLSLAATFTSCGDEAIDVESVNKQTIFVFYPWTGGTNTSGLTSFLENNVDSICEGIVAKKGLNNSRVMVFMSQNYRKSYLIDLQYDGNTKTVIRDTLKTYDEATYTTAEGFAEILNEVKRRAEA
;
A
#
# COMPACT_ATOMS: atom_id res chain seq x y z
N MET A 1 -30.69 58.62 11.92
CA MET A 1 -30.55 57.23 12.43
C MET A 1 -30.63 56.16 11.34
N ILE A 2 -31.48 56.32 10.33
CA ILE A 2 -31.71 55.30 9.27
C ILE A 2 -30.47 55.02 8.39
N LYS A 3 -29.65 56.04 8.08
CA LYS A 3 -28.42 55.88 7.26
C LYS A 3 -27.35 54.99 7.90
N LYS A 4 -27.21 55.03 9.22
CA LYS A 4 -26.23 54.17 9.93
C LYS A 4 -26.68 52.74 10.04
N LEU A 5 -27.97 52.50 10.08
CA LEU A 5 -28.54 51.14 10.12
C LEU A 5 -28.39 50.42 8.77
N PHE A 6 -28.49 51.18 7.66
CA PHE A 6 -28.35 50.64 6.31
C PHE A 6 -26.92 50.25 5.98
N THR A 7 -25.93 51.03 6.50
CA THR A 7 -24.50 50.67 6.31
C THR A 7 -24.10 49.43 7.08
N LEU A 8 -24.70 49.21 8.27
CA LEU A 8 -24.44 48.01 9.07
C LEU A 8 -25.01 46.76 8.42
N PHE A 9 -26.17 46.89 7.74
CA PHE A 9 -26.83 45.75 7.05
C PHE A 9 -26.06 45.32 5.79
N ILE A 10 -25.43 46.27 5.08
CA ILE A 10 -24.63 45.95 3.88
C ILE A 10 -23.32 45.28 4.28
N CYS A 11 -22.68 45.66 5.40
CA CYS A 11 -21.47 44.99 5.88
C CYS A 11 -21.71 43.57 6.39
N THR A 12 -22.89 43.26 6.94
CA THR A 12 -23.22 41.91 7.38
C THR A 12 -23.56 40.98 6.22
N LEU A 13 -24.07 41.53 5.12
CA LEU A 13 -24.42 40.73 3.95
C LEU A 13 -23.16 40.35 3.12
N SER A 14 -22.12 41.18 3.17
CA SER A 14 -20.87 40.87 2.45
C SER A 14 -19.97 39.87 3.15
N LEU A 15 -20.20 39.60 4.45
CA LEU A 15 -19.43 38.58 5.18
C LEU A 15 -19.99 37.17 5.02
N ALA A 16 -21.23 37.02 4.55
CA ALA A 16 -21.87 35.72 4.35
C ALA A 16 -21.54 35.04 2.99
N ALA A 17 -20.85 35.76 2.10
CA ALA A 17 -20.58 35.27 0.74
C ALA A 17 -19.20 34.62 0.57
N THR A 18 -18.39 34.50 1.62
CA THR A 18 -17.02 33.97 1.50
C THR A 18 -16.83 32.56 2.07
N PHE A 19 -17.90 31.87 2.46
CA PHE A 19 -17.80 30.50 3.00
C PHE A 19 -18.36 29.41 2.08
N THR A 20 -18.64 29.70 0.82
CA THR A 20 -19.09 28.70 -0.14
C THR A 20 -18.03 28.45 -1.21
N SER A 21 -16.82 28.11 -0.80
CA SER A 21 -15.83 27.56 -1.71
C SER A 21 -14.97 26.51 -0.99
N CYS A 22 -15.62 25.53 -0.42
CA CYS A 22 -15.15 24.18 -0.46
C CYS A 22 -16.26 23.43 -1.22
N GLY A 23 -16.16 23.42 -2.54
CA GLY A 23 -16.82 22.40 -3.31
C GLY A 23 -16.24 21.10 -2.78
N ASP A 24 -17.05 20.30 -2.08
CA ASP A 24 -16.89 18.87 -2.02
C ASP A 24 -17.00 18.38 -3.47
N GLU A 25 -15.93 18.56 -4.24
CA GLU A 25 -15.67 17.64 -5.32
C GLU A 25 -15.50 16.31 -4.60
N ALA A 26 -16.55 15.51 -4.60
CA ALA A 26 -16.47 14.13 -4.22
C ALA A 26 -15.34 13.57 -5.06
N ILE A 27 -14.17 13.38 -4.44
CA ILE A 27 -13.04 12.71 -5.09
C ILE A 27 -13.62 11.34 -5.41
N ASP A 28 -13.81 11.09 -6.72
CA ASP A 28 -14.22 9.78 -7.19
C ASP A 28 -13.11 8.81 -6.76
N VAL A 29 -13.38 8.10 -5.67
CA VAL A 29 -12.41 7.17 -5.06
C VAL A 29 -12.06 6.04 -6.03
N GLU A 30 -12.89 5.81 -7.06
CA GLU A 30 -12.59 4.86 -8.13
C GLU A 30 -11.48 5.35 -9.06
N SER A 31 -11.23 6.66 -9.14
CA SER A 31 -10.16 7.24 -9.94
C SER A 31 -8.81 7.37 -9.20
N VAL A 32 -8.77 7.12 -7.89
CA VAL A 32 -7.52 7.11 -7.15
C VAL A 32 -6.66 5.96 -7.64
N ASN A 33 -5.52 6.31 -8.18
CA ASN A 33 -4.56 5.40 -8.75
C ASN A 33 -4.38 4.16 -7.89
N LYS A 34 -4.52 2.99 -8.50
CA LYS A 34 -4.14 1.72 -7.90
C LYS A 34 -2.70 1.84 -7.41
N GLN A 35 -2.49 1.71 -6.11
CA GLN A 35 -1.15 1.75 -5.53
C GLN A 35 -0.66 0.34 -5.30
N THR A 36 0.58 0.07 -5.71
CA THR A 36 1.26 -1.16 -5.35
C THR A 36 2.34 -0.84 -4.34
N ILE A 37 2.23 -1.41 -3.15
CA ILE A 37 3.24 -1.37 -2.11
C ILE A 37 4.14 -2.58 -2.31
N PHE A 38 5.41 -2.34 -2.58
CA PHE A 38 6.40 -3.41 -2.67
C PHE A 38 7.25 -3.43 -1.40
N VAL A 39 7.20 -4.54 -0.70
CA VAL A 39 8.00 -4.80 0.51
C VAL A 39 9.14 -5.72 0.12
N PHE A 40 10.36 -5.30 0.39
CA PHE A 40 11.56 -6.04 0.00
C PHE A 40 12.33 -6.51 1.24
N TYR A 41 12.30 -7.81 1.49
CA TYR A 41 13.00 -8.48 2.57
C TYR A 41 14.11 -9.38 2.03
N PRO A 42 15.26 -8.80 1.63
CA PRO A 42 16.40 -9.58 1.19
C PRO A 42 17.03 -10.28 2.39
N TRP A 43 17.46 -11.49 2.18
CA TRP A 43 18.15 -12.22 3.21
C TRP A 43 19.68 -12.03 3.07
N THR A 44 20.35 -11.71 4.15
CA THR A 44 21.77 -11.29 4.12
C THR A 44 22.70 -12.14 4.95
N GLY A 45 22.33 -13.33 5.41
CA GLY A 45 23.23 -14.11 6.23
C GLY A 45 22.95 -15.61 6.27
N GLY A 46 23.97 -16.43 6.45
CA GLY A 46 23.99 -17.85 6.79
C GLY A 46 23.32 -18.83 5.83
N THR A 47 23.65 -20.05 5.91
CA THR A 47 23.21 -21.12 5.00
C THR A 47 21.89 -21.79 5.41
N ASN A 48 21.39 -21.54 6.59
CA ASN A 48 20.19 -22.18 7.13
C ASN A 48 19.40 -21.16 7.94
N THR A 49 18.11 -21.36 8.07
CA THR A 49 17.14 -20.70 8.92
C THR A 49 17.77 -19.92 10.07
N SER A 50 18.42 -18.82 9.76
CA SER A 50 18.90 -17.91 10.80
C SER A 50 17.70 -17.20 11.39
N GLY A 51 17.80 -16.74 12.62
CA GLY A 51 16.73 -16.09 13.35
C GLY A 51 16.07 -14.88 12.68
N LEU A 52 16.64 -14.38 11.55
CA LEU A 52 16.04 -13.29 10.78
C LEU A 52 14.80 -13.71 10.01
N THR A 53 14.70 -14.94 9.51
CA THR A 53 13.52 -15.38 8.75
C THR A 53 12.26 -15.28 9.59
N SER A 54 12.29 -15.68 10.86
CA SER A 54 11.13 -15.57 11.74
C SER A 54 10.73 -14.12 12.02
N PHE A 55 11.68 -13.19 12.11
CA PHE A 55 11.37 -11.76 12.25
C PHE A 55 10.72 -11.19 11.01
N LEU A 56 11.19 -11.58 9.83
CA LEU A 56 10.60 -11.17 8.56
C LEU A 56 9.20 -11.75 8.38
N GLU A 57 8.97 -13.00 8.75
CA GLU A 57 7.65 -13.61 8.77
C GLU A 57 6.70 -12.89 9.73
N ASN A 58 7.13 -12.56 10.93
CA ASN A 58 6.35 -11.77 11.88
C ASN A 58 5.99 -10.38 11.34
N ASN A 59 6.88 -9.75 10.57
CA ASN A 59 6.57 -8.49 9.91
C ASN A 59 5.49 -8.66 8.84
N VAL A 60 5.55 -9.74 8.06
CA VAL A 60 4.50 -10.07 7.08
C VAL A 60 3.17 -10.36 7.79
N ASP A 61 3.19 -11.08 8.91
CA ASP A 61 2.01 -11.31 9.75
C ASP A 61 1.38 -9.99 10.20
N SER A 62 2.20 -9.05 10.69
CA SER A 62 1.73 -7.72 11.10
C SER A 62 1.12 -6.92 9.94
N ILE A 63 1.67 -7.03 8.73
CA ILE A 63 1.07 -6.44 7.52
C ILE A 63 -0.30 -7.08 7.26
N CYS A 64 -0.41 -8.41 7.34
CA CYS A 64 -1.67 -9.12 7.16
C CYS A 64 -2.71 -8.70 8.19
N GLU A 65 -2.33 -8.57 9.46
CA GLU A 65 -3.22 -8.06 10.53
C GLU A 65 -3.72 -6.65 10.22
N GLY A 66 -2.84 -5.77 9.73
CA GLY A 66 -3.21 -4.43 9.29
C GLY A 66 -4.23 -4.44 8.14
N ILE A 67 -4.05 -5.31 7.15
CA ILE A 67 -4.98 -5.49 6.03
C ILE A 67 -6.34 -5.98 6.54
N VAL A 68 -6.37 -6.95 7.45
CA VAL A 68 -7.61 -7.47 8.07
C VAL A 68 -8.32 -6.37 8.85
N ALA A 69 -7.59 -5.60 9.66
CA ALA A 69 -8.16 -4.50 10.44
C ALA A 69 -8.80 -3.41 9.57
N LYS A 70 -8.25 -3.17 8.39
CA LYS A 70 -8.80 -2.24 7.38
C LYS A 70 -9.87 -2.88 6.49
N LYS A 71 -10.15 -4.17 6.62
CA LYS A 71 -11.09 -4.94 5.79
C LYS A 71 -10.70 -4.92 4.31
N GLY A 72 -9.41 -4.96 4.03
CA GLY A 72 -8.86 -4.99 2.68
C GLY A 72 -7.95 -3.80 2.37
N LEU A 73 -7.57 -3.70 1.12
CA LEU A 73 -6.60 -2.73 0.59
C LEU A 73 -7.25 -1.69 -0.32
N ASN A 74 -8.59 -1.68 -0.45
CA ASN A 74 -9.33 -0.93 -1.47
C ASN A 74 -8.77 -1.29 -2.87
N ASN A 75 -8.33 -0.29 -3.64
CA ASN A 75 -7.73 -0.49 -4.96
C ASN A 75 -6.19 -0.65 -4.90
N SER A 76 -5.62 -0.84 -3.72
CA SER A 76 -4.18 -1.01 -3.53
C SER A 76 -3.79 -2.50 -3.51
N ARG A 77 -2.51 -2.76 -3.76
CA ARG A 77 -1.93 -4.10 -3.74
C ARG A 77 -0.68 -4.11 -2.87
N VAL A 78 -0.44 -5.18 -2.15
CA VAL A 78 0.79 -5.39 -1.40
C VAL A 78 1.48 -6.63 -1.90
N MET A 79 2.69 -6.45 -2.42
CA MET A 79 3.56 -7.56 -2.81
C MET A 79 4.80 -7.58 -1.91
N VAL A 80 5.15 -8.76 -1.45
CA VAL A 80 6.30 -8.99 -0.57
C VAL A 80 7.29 -9.88 -1.28
N PHE A 81 8.50 -9.39 -1.49
CA PHE A 81 9.63 -10.24 -1.80
C PHE A 81 10.29 -10.65 -0.49
N MET A 82 10.34 -11.94 -0.22
CA MET A 82 10.96 -12.48 0.98
C MET A 82 11.91 -13.61 0.64
N SER A 83 13.15 -13.48 1.09
CA SER A 83 14.13 -14.54 0.99
C SER A 83 14.05 -15.45 2.21
N GLN A 84 13.82 -16.73 1.97
CA GLN A 84 13.82 -17.76 3.01
C GLN A 84 15.24 -18.17 3.40
N ASN A 85 16.11 -18.23 2.42
CA ASN A 85 17.54 -18.52 2.56
C ASN A 85 18.27 -18.02 1.30
N TYR A 86 19.59 -18.20 1.26
CA TYR A 86 20.39 -17.71 0.14
C TYR A 86 20.08 -18.37 -1.22
N ARG A 87 19.33 -19.46 -1.24
CA ARG A 87 18.96 -20.19 -2.47
C ARG A 87 17.49 -20.05 -2.82
N LYS A 88 16.65 -19.58 -1.93
CA LYS A 88 15.22 -19.60 -2.14
C LYS A 88 14.53 -18.33 -1.65
N SER A 89 13.84 -17.68 -2.56
CA SER A 89 13.07 -16.48 -2.29
C SER A 89 11.72 -16.54 -3.00
N TYR A 90 10.77 -15.79 -2.50
CA TYR A 90 9.41 -15.74 -3.02
C TYR A 90 8.97 -14.32 -3.25
N LEU A 91 8.26 -14.09 -4.35
CA LEU A 91 7.40 -12.93 -4.52
C LEU A 91 5.97 -13.35 -4.18
N ILE A 92 5.40 -12.74 -3.17
CA ILE A 92 4.11 -13.09 -2.58
C ILE A 92 3.17 -11.92 -2.75
N ASP A 93 1.93 -12.17 -3.14
CA ASP A 93 0.83 -11.20 -3.15
C ASP A 93 -0.04 -11.41 -1.91
N LEU A 94 -0.35 -10.32 -1.21
CA LEU A 94 -1.21 -10.36 -0.03
C LEU A 94 -2.63 -9.94 -0.43
N GLN A 95 -3.55 -10.89 -0.48
CA GLN A 95 -4.92 -10.69 -0.93
C GLN A 95 -5.90 -10.84 0.24
N TYR A 96 -6.76 -9.84 0.45
CA TYR A 96 -7.79 -9.94 1.46
C TYR A 96 -8.98 -10.74 0.94
N ASP A 97 -9.34 -11.80 1.65
CA ASP A 97 -10.58 -12.55 1.41
C ASP A 97 -11.69 -12.02 2.34
N GLY A 98 -12.66 -11.32 1.76
CA GLY A 98 -13.80 -10.78 2.50
C GLY A 98 -14.74 -11.83 3.09
N ASN A 99 -14.74 -13.06 2.56
CA ASN A 99 -15.58 -14.14 3.06
C ASN A 99 -15.02 -14.73 4.36
N THR A 100 -13.73 -15.06 4.35
CA THR A 100 -13.04 -15.63 5.51
C THR A 100 -12.52 -14.57 6.47
N LYS A 101 -12.46 -13.29 6.02
CA LYS A 101 -11.85 -12.17 6.75
C LYS A 101 -10.38 -12.41 7.09
N THR A 102 -9.67 -13.05 6.20
CA THR A 102 -8.25 -13.37 6.32
C THR A 102 -7.46 -12.85 5.13
N VAL A 103 -6.14 -12.90 5.22
CA VAL A 103 -5.26 -12.60 4.09
C VAL A 103 -4.72 -13.91 3.52
N ILE A 104 -4.94 -14.08 2.22
CA ILE A 104 -4.32 -15.15 1.44
C ILE A 104 -2.95 -14.67 1.00
N ARG A 105 -1.92 -15.51 1.17
CA ARG A 105 -0.56 -15.28 0.67
C ARG A 105 -0.37 -16.08 -0.59
N ASP A 106 -0.55 -15.43 -1.73
CA ASP A 106 -0.38 -16.08 -3.04
C ASP A 106 1.05 -15.94 -3.53
N THR A 107 1.74 -17.06 -3.76
CA THR A 107 3.11 -17.05 -4.29
C THR A 107 3.10 -16.85 -5.79
N LEU A 108 3.41 -15.64 -6.22
CA LEU A 108 3.44 -15.26 -7.63
C LEU A 108 4.66 -15.81 -8.39
N LYS A 109 5.80 -15.89 -7.71
CA LYS A 109 7.05 -16.40 -8.29
C LYS A 109 8.00 -16.91 -7.21
N THR A 110 8.71 -17.99 -7.53
CA THR A 110 9.81 -18.54 -6.73
C THR A 110 11.13 -18.25 -7.45
N TYR A 111 12.15 -17.92 -6.69
CA TYR A 111 13.52 -17.73 -7.15
C TYR A 111 14.39 -18.74 -6.44
N ASP A 112 15.12 -19.56 -7.20
CA ASP A 112 15.95 -20.66 -6.68
C ASP A 112 17.42 -20.26 -6.47
N GLU A 113 17.72 -18.99 -6.71
CA GLU A 113 19.05 -18.40 -6.54
C GLU A 113 18.98 -17.07 -5.80
N ALA A 114 20.14 -16.56 -5.36
CA ALA A 114 20.26 -15.26 -4.71
C ALA A 114 20.11 -14.10 -5.71
N THR A 115 19.03 -14.11 -6.50
CA THR A 115 18.75 -13.13 -7.57
C THR A 115 18.83 -11.69 -7.07
N TYR A 116 18.43 -11.45 -5.83
CA TYR A 116 18.40 -10.12 -5.21
C TYR A 116 19.76 -9.52 -4.89
N THR A 117 20.86 -10.26 -5.05
CA THR A 117 22.21 -9.82 -4.68
C THR A 117 22.93 -9.03 -5.77
N THR A 118 22.38 -9.00 -6.98
CA THR A 118 22.92 -8.24 -8.12
C THR A 118 21.95 -7.16 -8.58
N ALA A 119 22.45 -6.13 -9.26
CA ALA A 119 21.63 -5.07 -9.82
C ALA A 119 20.66 -5.61 -10.88
N GLU A 120 21.13 -6.52 -11.72
CA GLU A 120 20.36 -7.18 -12.76
C GLU A 120 19.24 -8.03 -12.16
N GLY A 121 19.55 -8.82 -11.15
CA GLY A 121 18.57 -9.65 -10.45
C GLY A 121 17.54 -8.84 -9.68
N PHE A 122 17.94 -7.75 -9.05
CA PHE A 122 16.98 -6.83 -8.42
C PHE A 122 16.07 -6.17 -9.46
N ALA A 123 16.63 -5.77 -10.62
CA ALA A 123 15.82 -5.23 -11.71
C ALA A 123 14.82 -6.26 -12.25
N GLU A 124 15.19 -7.55 -12.34
CA GLU A 124 14.26 -8.62 -12.69
C GLU A 124 13.08 -8.71 -11.72
N ILE A 125 13.36 -8.64 -10.41
CA ILE A 125 12.32 -8.65 -9.38
C ILE A 125 11.37 -7.46 -9.55
N LEU A 126 11.92 -6.25 -9.73
CA LEU A 126 11.11 -5.05 -9.92
C LEU A 126 10.26 -5.10 -11.19
N ASN A 127 10.79 -5.63 -12.28
CA ASN A 127 10.06 -5.82 -13.53
C ASN A 127 8.90 -6.81 -13.34
N GLU A 128 9.11 -7.88 -12.59
CA GLU A 128 8.02 -8.82 -12.26
C GLU A 128 6.95 -8.17 -11.39
N VAL A 129 7.34 -7.38 -10.37
CA VAL A 129 6.40 -6.61 -9.55
C VAL A 129 5.58 -5.65 -10.40
N LYS A 130 6.23 -4.89 -11.30
CA LYS A 130 5.56 -3.97 -12.22
C LYS A 130 4.56 -4.71 -13.11
N ARG A 131 5.00 -5.78 -13.75
CA ARG A 131 4.14 -6.61 -14.62
C ARG A 131 2.89 -7.13 -13.89
N ARG A 132 3.05 -7.51 -12.62
CA ARG A 132 1.93 -7.98 -11.79
C ARG A 132 1.04 -6.85 -11.30
N ALA A 133 1.58 -5.66 -11.12
CA ALA A 133 0.81 -4.49 -10.71
C ALA A 133 -0.09 -3.96 -11.84
N GLU A 134 0.30 -4.19 -13.10
CA GLU A 134 -0.42 -3.73 -14.28
C GLU A 134 -1.45 -4.76 -14.79
N ALA A 135 -1.45 -5.98 -14.26
CA ALA A 135 -2.36 -7.07 -14.62
C ALA A 135 -3.66 -7.04 -13.79
#